data_84d66b1a385d0e47d73fee058a929386
#
_entry.id   84d66b1a385d0e47d73fee058a929386
#
_cell.length_a   1.000
_cell.length_b   1.000
_cell.length_c   1.000
_cell.angle_alpha   90.00
_cell.angle_beta   90.00
_cell.angle_gamma   90.00
#
_symmetry.space_group_name_H-M   'P 1'
#
loop_
_entity.id
_entity.type
_entity.pdbx_description
1 polymer ?
#
loop_
_entity_poly.entity_id
_entity_poly.type
_entity_poly.pdbx_seq_one_letter_code
_entity_poly.pdbx_strand_id
1 'polypeptide(L)'
;CLMSLSLSRSLADLGPGGRARVSEVAGAGGLTLRLLEMGFVPGTVVTLIKRAPFGDPLEFQVRGCHVSLRAAEARCVRTVTP
;
A
#
# COMPACT_ATOMS: atom_id res chain seq x y z
N CYS A 1 17.61 11.75 2.04
CA CYS A 1 17.50 13.12 2.46
C CYS A 1 16.11 13.37 3.07
N LEU A 2 16.00 14.50 3.74
CA LEU A 2 14.79 14.82 4.47
C LEU A 2 13.55 14.94 3.58
N MET A 3 13.75 15.52 2.44
CA MET A 3 12.65 15.73 1.50
C MET A 3 12.07 14.40 1.04
N SER A 4 12.96 13.46 0.76
CA SER A 4 12.50 12.13 0.35
C SER A 4 11.67 11.47 1.43
N LEU A 5 12.07 11.63 2.68
CA LEU A 5 11.35 11.01 3.78
C LEU A 5 9.95 11.56 3.91
N SER A 6 9.77 12.85 3.69
CA SER A 6 8.45 13.45 3.82
C SER A 6 7.51 13.04 2.70
N LEU A 7 8.05 12.63 1.55
CA LEU A 7 7.24 12.20 0.41
C LEU A 7 6.99 10.71 0.41
N SER A 8 7.78 9.96 1.17
CA SER A 8 7.72 8.51 1.17
C SER A 8 6.74 8.04 2.25
N ARG A 9 5.72 7.31 1.83
CA ARG A 9 4.71 6.78 2.74
C ARG A 9 4.44 5.33 2.40
N SER A 10 3.82 4.63 3.35
CA SER A 10 3.37 3.28 3.09
C SER A 10 1.86 3.29 2.87
N LEU A 11 1.34 2.17 2.40
CA LEU A 11 -0.11 2.05 2.24
C LEU A 11 -0.84 2.19 3.56
N ALA A 12 -0.18 1.82 4.67
CA ALA A 12 -0.80 1.91 5.98
C ALA A 12 -1.05 3.36 6.42
N ASP A 13 -0.39 4.31 5.76
CA ASP A 13 -0.54 5.73 6.10
C ASP A 13 -1.70 6.40 5.39
N LEU A 14 -2.36 5.71 4.47
CA LEU A 14 -3.47 6.30 3.75
C LEU A 14 -4.70 6.40 4.62
N GLY A 15 -5.46 7.49 4.42
CA GLY A 15 -6.78 7.60 5.00
C GLY A 15 -7.83 7.01 4.08
N PRO A 16 -9.05 6.77 4.59
CA PRO A 16 -10.13 6.25 3.76
C PRO A 16 -10.35 7.12 2.53
N GLY A 17 -10.45 6.49 1.39
CA GLY A 17 -10.59 7.19 0.12
C GLY A 17 -9.29 7.75 -0.43
N GLY A 18 -8.19 7.62 0.31
CA GLY A 18 -6.90 8.13 -0.14
C GLY A 18 -6.31 7.25 -1.23
N ARG A 19 -5.54 7.88 -2.10
CA ARG A 19 -4.85 7.18 -3.18
C ARG A 19 -3.36 7.45 -3.11
N ALA A 20 -2.59 6.48 -3.58
CA ALA A 20 -1.14 6.62 -3.65
C ALA A 20 -0.63 5.75 -4.78
N ARG A 21 0.55 6.10 -5.27
CA ARG A 21 1.22 5.29 -6.28
C ARG A 21 2.29 4.47 -5.60
N VAL A 22 2.33 3.19 -5.92
CA VAL A 22 3.35 2.30 -5.37
C VAL A 22 4.71 2.70 -5.92
N SER A 23 5.66 2.97 -5.04
CA SER A 23 7.03 3.28 -5.46
C SER A 23 7.91 2.04 -5.37
N GLU A 24 7.76 1.27 -4.30
CA GLU A 24 8.48 0.01 -4.19
C GLU A 24 7.80 -0.86 -3.15
N VAL A 25 8.09 -2.14 -3.19
CA VAL A 25 7.58 -3.10 -2.23
C VAL A 25 8.76 -3.63 -1.45
N ALA A 26 8.76 -3.39 -0.14
CA ALA A 26 9.76 -3.91 0.77
C ALA A 26 9.13 -5.05 1.55
N GLY A 27 9.93 -6.02 1.91
CA GLY A 27 9.43 -7.16 2.67
C GLY A 27 10.42 -8.29 2.57
N ALA A 28 10.29 -9.25 3.47
CA ALA A 28 11.21 -10.36 3.51
C ALA A 28 10.53 -11.63 2.98
N GLY A 29 11.31 -12.52 2.43
CA GLY A 29 10.82 -13.80 1.97
C GLY A 29 9.81 -13.69 0.85
N GLY A 30 8.73 -14.44 0.94
CA GLY A 30 7.72 -14.48 -0.11
C GLY A 30 6.72 -13.35 -0.07
N LEU A 31 6.79 -12.47 0.91
CA LEU A 31 5.81 -11.39 1.02
C LEU A 31 5.87 -10.43 -0.16
N THR A 32 7.07 -10.05 -0.56
CA THR A 32 7.24 -9.16 -1.69
C THR A 32 6.61 -9.75 -2.95
N LEU A 33 6.90 -11.03 -3.20
CA LEU A 33 6.36 -11.69 -4.37
C LEU A 33 4.83 -11.76 -4.32
N ARG A 34 4.29 -12.07 -3.15
CA ARG A 34 2.83 -12.12 -3.00
C ARG A 34 2.19 -10.77 -3.31
N LEU A 35 2.78 -9.70 -2.80
CA LEU A 35 2.24 -8.37 -3.03
C LEU A 35 2.31 -8.00 -4.50
N LEU A 36 3.40 -8.32 -5.17
CA LEU A 36 3.53 -8.06 -6.60
C LEU A 36 2.49 -8.82 -7.39
N GLU A 37 2.24 -10.07 -7.03
CA GLU A 37 1.25 -10.88 -7.72
C GLU A 37 -0.16 -10.36 -7.51
N MET A 38 -0.40 -9.68 -6.39
CA MET A 38 -1.70 -9.10 -6.10
C MET A 38 -1.92 -7.79 -6.85
N GLY A 39 -0.90 -7.27 -7.51
CA GLY A 39 -1.03 -6.05 -8.28
C GLY A 39 -0.31 -4.84 -7.69
N PHE A 40 0.35 -4.99 -6.56
CA PHE A 40 1.08 -3.88 -5.93
C PHE A 40 2.46 -3.74 -6.57
N VAL A 41 2.47 -3.39 -7.85
CA VAL A 41 3.73 -3.21 -8.56
C VAL A 41 4.06 -1.73 -8.65
N PRO A 42 5.35 -1.38 -8.70
CA PRO A 42 5.75 0.03 -8.80
C PRO A 42 5.06 0.73 -9.97
N GLY A 43 4.57 1.93 -9.71
CA GLY A 43 3.85 2.71 -10.70
C GLY A 43 2.34 2.54 -10.68
N THR A 44 1.83 1.59 -9.92
CA THR A 44 0.40 1.34 -9.84
C THR A 44 -0.25 2.25 -8.79
N VAL A 45 -1.38 2.83 -9.13
CA VAL A 45 -2.15 3.64 -8.18
C VAL A 45 -3.08 2.72 -7.38
N VAL A 46 -3.05 2.88 -6.07
CA VAL A 46 -3.85 2.09 -5.14
C VAL A 46 -4.72 3.03 -4.34
N THR A 47 -5.97 2.64 -4.13
CA THR A 47 -6.92 3.42 -3.33
C THR A 47 -7.26 2.64 -2.07
N LEU A 48 -7.21 3.31 -0.92
CA LEU A 48 -7.69 2.72 0.32
C LEU A 48 -9.19 2.90 0.38
N ILE A 49 -9.93 1.80 0.40
CA ILE A 49 -11.39 1.85 0.42
C ILE A 49 -11.88 2.08 1.83
N LYS A 50 -11.40 1.26 2.77
CA LYS A 50 -11.79 1.42 4.16
C LYS A 50 -10.82 0.69 5.08
N ARG A 51 -10.86 1.07 6.35
CA ARG A 51 -10.15 0.37 7.42
C ARG A 51 -11.15 -0.36 8.28
N ALA A 52 -10.74 -1.52 8.77
CA ALA A 52 -11.53 -2.20 9.77
C ALA A 52 -11.56 -1.37 11.07
N PRO A 53 -12.57 -1.58 11.93
CA PRO A 53 -12.68 -0.80 13.17
C PRO A 53 -11.43 -0.82 14.04
N PHE A 54 -10.66 -1.89 13.98
CA PHE A 54 -9.43 -2.01 14.75
C PHE A 54 -8.19 -1.69 13.93
N GLY A 55 -8.38 -1.14 12.73
CA GLY A 55 -7.26 -0.77 11.88
C GLY A 55 -6.66 -1.91 11.08
N ASP A 56 -7.24 -3.10 11.15
CA ASP A 56 -6.72 -4.28 10.48
C ASP A 56 -7.85 -5.27 10.24
N PRO A 57 -8.03 -5.76 9.02
CA PRO A 57 -7.27 -5.48 7.82
C PRO A 57 -7.69 -4.18 7.14
N LEU A 58 -6.87 -3.73 6.19
CA LEU A 58 -7.18 -2.59 5.35
C LEU A 58 -7.64 -3.10 4.00
N GLU A 59 -8.67 -2.46 3.43
CA GLU A 59 -9.16 -2.85 2.11
C GLU A 59 -8.72 -1.84 1.08
N PHE A 60 -8.13 -2.34 0.01
CA PHE A 60 -7.61 -1.52 -1.07
C PHE A 60 -8.25 -1.90 -2.40
N GLN A 61 -8.26 -0.94 -3.31
CA GLN A 61 -8.63 -1.21 -4.68
C GLN A 61 -7.40 -1.01 -5.55
N VAL A 62 -7.02 -2.05 -6.27
CA VAL A 62 -5.86 -2.06 -7.14
C VAL A 62 -6.29 -2.57 -8.50
N ARG A 63 -6.14 -1.73 -9.52
CA ARG A 63 -6.44 -2.12 -10.90
C ARG A 63 -7.83 -2.72 -11.06
N GLY A 64 -8.79 -2.16 -10.34
CA GLY A 64 -10.17 -2.63 -10.41
C GLY A 64 -10.49 -3.83 -9.53
N CYS A 65 -9.52 -4.33 -8.80
CA CYS A 65 -9.72 -5.48 -7.92
C CYS A 65 -9.65 -5.03 -6.46
N HIS A 66 -10.46 -5.65 -5.62
CA HIS A 66 -10.42 -5.40 -4.19
C HIS A 66 -9.46 -6.38 -3.52
N VAL A 67 -8.57 -5.84 -2.70
CA VAL A 67 -7.58 -6.63 -2.00
C VAL A 67 -7.54 -6.20 -0.55
N SER A 68 -7.46 -7.17 0.35
CA SER A 68 -7.32 -6.89 1.78
C SER A 68 -5.89 -7.19 2.21
N LEU A 69 -5.29 -6.26 2.94
CA LEU A 69 -3.95 -6.44 3.48
C LEU A 69 -3.99 -6.16 4.97
N ARG A 70 -3.17 -6.88 5.70
CA ARG A 70 -2.96 -6.56 7.11
C ARG A 70 -2.12 -5.30 7.19
N ALA A 71 -2.27 -4.57 8.31
CA ALA A 71 -1.50 -3.34 8.49
C ALA A 71 0.00 -3.58 8.34
N ALA A 72 0.49 -4.70 8.87
CA ALA A 72 1.91 -5.02 8.74
C ALA A 72 2.33 -5.21 7.29
N GLU A 73 1.46 -5.79 6.48
CA GLU A 73 1.75 -5.98 5.07
C GLU A 73 1.71 -4.65 4.32
N ALA A 74 0.74 -3.82 4.66
CA ALA A 74 0.60 -2.51 4.02
C ALA A 74 1.83 -1.64 4.30
N ARG A 75 2.44 -1.78 5.46
CA ARG A 75 3.64 -1.02 5.79
C ARG A 75 4.82 -1.38 4.91
N CYS A 76 4.81 -2.55 4.32
CA CYS A 76 5.90 -2.99 3.44
C CYS A 76 5.79 -2.40 2.04
N VAL A 77 4.66 -1.80 1.70
CA VAL A 77 4.49 -1.20 0.38
C VAL A 77 4.71 0.30 0.50
N ARG A 78 5.79 0.77 -0.09
CA ARG A 78 6.10 2.19 -0.07
C ARG A 78 5.40 2.89 -1.20
N THR A 79 4.89 4.07 -0.91
CA THR A 79 4.10 4.82 -1.87
C THR A 79 4.53 6.28 -1.92
N VAL A 80 4.14 6.92 -3.01
CA VAL A 80 4.34 8.35 -3.20
C VAL A 80 3.00 8.95 -3.64
N THR A 81 2.93 10.26 -3.61
CA THR A 81 1.73 10.96 -4.08
C THR A 81 1.44 10.60 -5.53
N PRO A 82 0.19 10.27 -5.86
CA PRO A 82 -0.15 9.86 -7.22
C PRO A 82 0.07 10.93 -8.26
#